data_d5ff36ea3743adcada5838be03e4fab7
#
_entry.id   d5ff36ea3743adcada5838be03e4fab7
#
_cell.length_a   1.000
_cell.length_b   1.000
_cell.length_c   1.000
_cell.angle_alpha   90.00
_cell.angle_beta   90.00
_cell.angle_gamma   90.00
#
_symmetry.space_group_name_H-M   'P 1'
#
loop_
_entity.id
_entity.type
_entity.pdbx_description
1 polymer ?
#
loop_
_entity_poly.entity_id
_entity_poly.type
_entity_poly.pdbx_seq_one_letter_code
_entity_poly.pdbx_strand_id
1 'polypeptide(L)'
;MNTKFNCKALLIFILIIFCSCSSDIWYSDFKDFSNGWELSDPVTFKLNKTPNSNGNIFINIRNDNNYPFSNIYLITTFLKDGVEVSTDTLEYLMADSSGKYLGKGFGNVKESLLSWKKNINFSSESKYSVVLKHAMRENQNEFGLQNLPGIISVGITLKLIN
;
A
#
# COMPACT_ATOMS: atom_id res chain seq x y z
N MET A 1 -43.55 -34.77 9.21
CA MET A 1 -43.10 -34.14 7.92
C MET A 1 -41.57 -34.28 7.85
N ASN A 2 -41.08 -35.39 7.25
CA ASN A 2 -39.65 -35.70 7.21
C ASN A 2 -39.01 -34.97 6.02
N THR A 3 -38.36 -33.84 6.27
CA THR A 3 -37.53 -33.19 5.28
C THR A 3 -36.22 -34.00 5.11
N LYS A 4 -36.17 -34.88 4.10
CA LYS A 4 -34.91 -35.49 3.68
C LYS A 4 -33.97 -34.39 3.22
N PHE A 5 -33.05 -34.04 4.10
CA PHE A 5 -31.98 -33.07 3.79
C PHE A 5 -31.16 -33.64 2.64
N ASN A 6 -31.23 -33.02 1.46
CA ASN A 6 -30.56 -33.48 0.25
C ASN A 6 -29.06 -33.18 0.40
N CYS A 7 -28.29 -34.18 0.85
CA CYS A 7 -26.83 -34.08 1.02
C CYS A 7 -26.11 -33.59 -0.25
N LYS A 8 -26.67 -33.91 -1.43
CA LYS A 8 -26.14 -33.42 -2.73
C LYS A 8 -26.32 -31.91 -2.88
N ALA A 9 -27.46 -31.35 -2.43
CA ALA A 9 -27.69 -29.90 -2.49
C ALA A 9 -26.78 -29.13 -1.52
N LEU A 10 -26.50 -29.69 -0.35
CA LEU A 10 -25.56 -29.14 0.61
C LEU A 10 -24.12 -29.16 0.06
N LEU A 11 -23.74 -30.25 -0.59
CA LEU A 11 -22.39 -30.38 -1.20
C LEU A 11 -22.19 -29.39 -2.34
N ILE A 12 -23.21 -29.14 -3.18
CA ILE A 12 -23.17 -28.14 -4.26
C ILE A 12 -23.08 -26.73 -3.68
N PHE A 13 -23.80 -26.43 -2.58
CA PHE A 13 -23.77 -25.14 -1.92
C PHE A 13 -22.40 -24.85 -1.30
N ILE A 14 -21.74 -25.85 -0.73
CA ILE A 14 -20.38 -25.73 -0.19
C ILE A 14 -19.36 -25.49 -1.34
N LEU A 15 -19.55 -26.11 -2.51
CA LEU A 15 -18.64 -25.96 -3.65
C LEU A 15 -18.66 -24.53 -4.26
N ILE A 16 -19.79 -23.81 -4.16
CA ILE A 16 -19.94 -22.44 -4.67
C ILE A 16 -19.18 -21.42 -3.80
N ILE A 17 -18.92 -21.74 -2.52
CA ILE A 17 -18.21 -20.83 -1.59
C ILE A 17 -16.70 -20.74 -1.92
N PHE A 18 -16.15 -21.68 -2.68
CA PHE A 18 -14.75 -21.65 -3.16
C PHE A 18 -14.55 -20.87 -4.46
N CYS A 19 -15.50 -19.99 -4.83
CA CYS A 19 -15.27 -19.06 -5.93
C CYS A 19 -14.17 -18.08 -5.51
N SER A 20 -12.92 -18.45 -5.79
CA SER A 20 -11.71 -17.71 -5.50
C SER A 20 -11.77 -16.37 -6.23
N CYS A 21 -11.80 -15.29 -5.47
CA CYS A 21 -11.59 -13.95 -6.00
C CYS A 21 -10.13 -13.88 -6.48
N SER A 22 -9.89 -13.90 -7.80
CA SER A 22 -8.56 -13.61 -8.34
C SER A 22 -8.23 -12.17 -8.02
N SER A 23 -7.24 -11.93 -7.17
CA SER A 23 -6.74 -10.57 -6.95
C SER A 23 -5.81 -10.20 -8.10
N ASP A 24 -6.01 -9.03 -8.72
CA ASP A 24 -5.10 -8.46 -9.73
C ASP A 24 -3.73 -8.07 -9.14
N ILE A 25 -3.50 -8.41 -7.88
CA ILE A 25 -2.26 -8.11 -7.15
C ILE A 25 -1.19 -9.07 -7.60
N TRP A 26 -0.15 -8.53 -8.24
CA TRP A 26 1.05 -9.26 -8.64
C TRP A 26 2.12 -9.29 -7.55
N TYR A 27 2.29 -8.15 -6.88
CA TYR A 27 3.30 -7.98 -5.84
C TYR A 27 2.73 -7.13 -4.71
N SER A 28 3.05 -7.49 -3.49
CA SER A 28 2.78 -6.68 -2.31
C SER A 28 3.85 -6.97 -1.26
N ASP A 29 4.45 -5.91 -0.72
CA ASP A 29 5.47 -6.00 0.32
C ASP A 29 5.34 -4.83 1.28
N PHE A 30 5.70 -5.06 2.56
CA PHE A 30 5.54 -4.11 3.65
C PHE A 30 6.81 -4.06 4.52
N LYS A 31 7.08 -2.90 5.06
CA LYS A 31 8.03 -2.65 6.13
C LYS A 31 7.27 -2.15 7.36
N ASP A 32 7.38 -2.89 8.46
CA ASP A 32 6.77 -2.53 9.73
C ASP A 32 7.70 -1.67 10.59
N PHE A 33 7.10 -0.82 11.42
CA PHE A 33 7.78 0.05 12.38
C PHE A 33 7.22 -0.16 13.79
N SER A 34 8.10 -0.21 14.78
CA SER A 34 7.71 -0.36 16.19
C SER A 34 7.41 0.97 16.89
N ASN A 35 8.05 2.06 16.47
CA ASN A 35 7.96 3.38 17.11
C ASN A 35 7.71 4.52 16.13
N GLY A 36 6.89 4.29 15.08
CA GLY A 36 6.72 5.25 14.01
C GLY A 36 7.80 5.15 12.94
N TRP A 37 7.73 6.01 11.93
CA TRP A 37 8.62 6.00 10.78
C TRP A 37 9.65 7.13 10.86
N GLU A 38 10.93 6.79 10.98
CA GLU A 38 12.01 7.78 11.06
C GLU A 38 12.35 8.37 9.70
N LEU A 39 12.64 9.68 9.67
CA LEU A 39 13.06 10.41 8.47
C LEU A 39 14.37 9.87 7.88
N SER A 40 15.24 9.37 8.75
CA SER A 40 16.54 8.78 8.41
C SER A 40 16.45 7.33 7.89
N ASP A 41 15.25 6.71 7.93
CA ASP A 41 15.02 5.32 7.49
C ASP A 41 14.16 5.26 6.20
N PRO A 42 14.68 5.65 5.03
CA PRO A 42 13.98 5.47 3.78
C PRO A 42 13.82 3.99 3.45
N VAL A 43 12.62 3.59 3.03
CA VAL A 43 12.28 2.21 2.78
C VAL A 43 12.46 1.87 1.30
N THR A 44 13.19 0.81 1.00
CA THR A 44 13.40 0.34 -0.37
C THR A 44 12.69 -0.99 -0.61
N PHE A 45 11.79 -1.01 -1.58
CA PHE A 45 11.11 -2.20 -2.07
C PHE A 45 11.69 -2.64 -3.41
N LYS A 46 12.09 -3.92 -3.51
CA LYS A 46 12.61 -4.51 -4.75
C LYS A 46 11.50 -5.33 -5.40
N LEU A 47 11.01 -4.89 -6.55
CA LEU A 47 9.98 -5.58 -7.31
C LEU A 47 10.62 -6.76 -8.06
N ASN A 48 10.77 -7.89 -7.35
CA ASN A 48 11.36 -9.08 -7.93
C ASN A 48 10.38 -9.77 -8.88
N LYS A 49 10.85 -10.25 -10.02
CA LYS A 49 10.08 -11.02 -11.02
C LYS A 49 8.86 -10.27 -11.56
N THR A 50 9.06 -9.06 -12.05
CA THR A 50 7.99 -8.32 -12.73
C THR A 50 7.56 -9.04 -14.01
N PRO A 51 6.27 -9.04 -14.37
CA PRO A 51 5.79 -9.63 -15.61
C PRO A 51 6.08 -8.72 -16.81
N ASN A 52 6.00 -9.26 -18.03
CA ASN A 52 5.91 -8.47 -19.26
C ASN A 52 4.47 -7.99 -19.43
N SER A 53 4.08 -6.96 -18.70
CA SER A 53 2.70 -6.45 -18.67
C SER A 53 2.65 -5.02 -18.16
N ASN A 54 1.56 -4.34 -18.43
CA ASN A 54 1.29 -3.04 -17.83
C ASN A 54 0.72 -3.21 -16.41
N GLY A 55 1.06 -2.28 -15.54
CA GLY A 55 0.57 -2.31 -14.17
C GLY A 55 0.54 -0.95 -13.52
N ASN A 56 -0.14 -0.90 -12.38
CA ASN A 56 -0.23 0.27 -11.52
C ASN A 56 0.49 0.00 -10.21
N ILE A 57 1.22 1.01 -9.72
CA ILE A 57 1.87 0.95 -8.42
C ILE A 57 1.05 1.78 -7.44
N PHE A 58 0.76 1.18 -6.29
CA PHE A 58 0.10 1.81 -5.16
C PHE A 58 1.04 1.82 -3.96
N ILE A 59 0.91 2.85 -3.14
CA ILE A 59 1.57 2.95 -1.84
C ILE A 59 0.56 2.54 -0.78
N ASN A 60 0.97 1.67 0.13
CA ASN A 60 0.17 1.29 1.27
C ASN A 60 0.69 2.00 2.51
N ILE A 61 -0.20 2.62 3.27
CA ILE A 61 0.11 3.21 4.57
C ILE A 61 -0.81 2.61 5.60
N ARG A 62 -0.24 2.00 6.65
CA ARG A 62 -0.98 1.57 7.84
C ARG A 62 -0.67 2.50 8.97
N ASN A 63 -1.71 3.10 9.53
CA ASN A 63 -1.61 3.98 10.68
C ASN A 63 -2.54 3.55 11.81
N ASP A 64 -2.20 3.94 13.02
CA ASP A 64 -3.07 3.84 14.19
C ASP A 64 -3.62 5.21 14.61
N ASN A 65 -4.29 5.26 15.76
CA ASN A 65 -4.88 6.48 16.30
C ASN A 65 -3.86 7.49 16.82
N ASN A 66 -2.57 7.13 16.89
CA ASN A 66 -1.49 8.07 17.30
C ASN A 66 -0.97 8.91 16.13
N TYR A 67 -1.44 8.64 14.88
CA TYR A 67 -1.08 9.47 13.73
C TYR A 67 -1.79 10.84 13.83
N PRO A 68 -1.06 11.96 14.00
CA PRO A 68 -1.70 13.22 14.39
C PRO A 68 -2.12 14.12 13.21
N PHE A 69 -1.87 13.68 11.95
CA PHE A 69 -2.06 14.53 10.78
C PHE A 69 -3.24 14.07 9.92
N SER A 70 -3.87 15.00 9.19
CA SER A 70 -4.93 14.71 8.23
C SER A 70 -4.43 14.36 6.83
N ASN A 71 -3.14 14.57 6.56
CA ASN A 71 -2.49 14.26 5.29
C ASN A 71 -1.13 13.59 5.53
N ILE A 72 -0.52 13.06 4.46
CA ILE A 72 0.86 12.58 4.47
C ILE A 72 1.59 13.08 3.23
N TYR A 73 2.79 13.61 3.42
CA TYR A 73 3.73 13.96 2.36
C TYR A 73 4.78 12.87 2.22
N LEU A 74 4.98 12.42 0.99
CA LEU A 74 5.94 11.37 0.64
C LEU A 74 6.87 11.86 -0.48
N ILE A 75 8.14 11.49 -0.41
CA ILE A 75 9.06 11.51 -1.54
C ILE A 75 9.24 10.07 -1.98
N THR A 76 8.98 9.82 -3.26
CA THR A 76 9.01 8.47 -3.84
C THR A 76 9.92 8.45 -5.05
N THR A 77 10.89 7.53 -5.07
CA THR A 77 11.80 7.35 -6.20
C THR A 77 11.54 6.01 -6.87
N PHE A 78 11.31 6.03 -8.17
CA PHE A 78 11.17 4.83 -9.01
C PHE A 78 12.46 4.59 -9.77
N LEU A 79 13.01 3.37 -9.63
CA LEU A 79 14.26 2.97 -10.28
C LEU A 79 14.01 1.78 -11.21
N LYS A 80 14.73 1.79 -12.35
CA LYS A 80 14.82 0.65 -13.29
C LYS A 80 16.28 0.32 -13.48
N ASP A 81 16.66 -0.93 -13.28
CA ASP A 81 18.04 -1.44 -13.41
C ASP A 81 19.06 -0.63 -12.59
N GLY A 82 18.64 -0.11 -11.43
CA GLY A 82 19.45 0.72 -10.56
C GLY A 82 19.55 2.20 -10.96
N VAL A 83 18.93 2.59 -12.08
CA VAL A 83 18.90 3.99 -12.55
C VAL A 83 17.58 4.63 -12.14
N GLU A 84 17.65 5.84 -11.60
CA GLU A 84 16.46 6.63 -11.28
C GLU A 84 15.69 6.99 -12.57
N VAL A 85 14.40 6.60 -12.60
CA VAL A 85 13.48 6.95 -13.68
C VAL A 85 12.69 8.21 -13.33
N SER A 86 12.27 8.33 -12.09
CA SER A 86 11.54 9.50 -11.59
C SER A 86 11.60 9.58 -10.08
N THR A 87 11.56 10.82 -9.57
CA THR A 87 11.30 11.14 -8.17
C THR A 87 10.10 12.08 -8.09
N ASP A 88 9.11 11.69 -7.29
CA ASP A 88 7.86 12.44 -7.11
C ASP A 88 7.70 12.86 -5.66
N THR A 89 7.19 14.07 -5.44
CA THR A 89 6.68 14.52 -4.14
C THR A 89 5.16 14.41 -4.19
N LEU A 90 4.60 13.65 -3.25
CA LEU A 90 3.19 13.30 -3.22
C LEU A 90 2.56 13.78 -1.92
N GLU A 91 1.30 14.21 -2.02
CA GLU A 91 0.46 14.50 -0.89
C GLU A 91 -0.82 13.66 -0.97
N TYR A 92 -1.18 13.03 0.13
CA TYR A 92 -2.42 12.27 0.24
C TYR A 92 -3.19 12.64 1.50
N LEU A 93 -4.50 12.73 1.39
CA LEU A 93 -5.37 12.85 2.56
C LEU A 93 -5.44 11.51 3.30
N MET A 94 -5.26 11.56 4.61
CA MET A 94 -5.36 10.42 5.53
C MET A 94 -6.63 10.48 6.37
N ALA A 95 -7.19 11.68 6.57
CA ALA A 95 -8.44 11.90 7.29
C ALA A 95 -9.33 12.92 6.56
N ASP A 96 -10.62 12.87 6.81
CA ASP A 96 -11.59 13.87 6.35
C ASP A 96 -11.58 15.12 7.25
N SER A 97 -12.43 16.10 6.92
CA SER A 97 -12.54 17.36 7.67
C SER A 97 -13.05 17.19 9.11
N SER A 98 -13.64 16.05 9.47
CA SER A 98 -14.06 15.72 10.84
C SER A 98 -12.95 15.01 11.64
N GLY A 99 -11.80 14.75 11.02
CA GLY A 99 -10.68 14.00 11.62
C GLY A 99 -10.84 12.47 11.53
N LYS A 100 -11.86 11.97 10.83
CA LYS A 100 -12.05 10.53 10.63
C LYS A 100 -11.09 10.03 9.55
N TYR A 101 -10.31 9.01 9.86
CA TYR A 101 -9.40 8.40 8.89
C TYR A 101 -10.14 7.78 7.69
N LEU A 102 -9.60 8.04 6.50
CA LEU A 102 -10.12 7.55 5.21
C LEU A 102 -9.74 6.09 4.93
N GLY A 103 -8.70 5.59 5.57
CA GLY A 103 -8.23 4.22 5.44
C GLY A 103 -9.27 3.20 5.91
N LYS A 104 -9.20 2.00 5.34
CA LYS A 104 -10.06 0.86 5.70
C LYS A 104 -9.36 0.03 6.76
N GLY A 105 -10.12 -0.60 7.67
CA GLY A 105 -9.56 -1.51 8.67
C GLY A 105 -10.48 -1.73 9.84
N PHE A 106 -10.12 -2.70 10.66
CA PHE A 106 -10.83 -3.04 11.88
C PHE A 106 -10.06 -2.55 13.11
N GLY A 107 -10.79 -2.03 14.11
CA GLY A 107 -10.17 -1.51 15.32
C GLY A 107 -9.37 -0.21 15.07
N ASN A 108 -8.21 -0.10 15.72
CA ASN A 108 -7.38 1.10 15.74
C ASN A 108 -6.49 1.25 14.50
N VAL A 109 -6.30 0.19 13.72
CA VAL A 109 -5.43 0.22 12.54
C VAL A 109 -6.24 0.51 11.31
N LYS A 110 -5.78 1.48 10.51
CA LYS A 110 -6.34 1.83 9.22
C LYS A 110 -5.29 1.64 8.13
N GLU A 111 -5.69 1.07 7.02
CA GLU A 111 -4.87 0.91 5.82
C GLU A 111 -5.42 1.78 4.70
N SER A 112 -4.56 2.61 4.15
CA SER A 112 -4.82 3.43 2.97
C SER A 112 -4.05 2.88 1.78
N LEU A 113 -4.75 2.63 0.67
CA LEU A 113 -4.17 2.23 -0.61
C LEU A 113 -4.15 3.44 -1.54
N LEU A 114 -2.97 4.04 -1.70
CA LEU A 114 -2.75 5.32 -2.34
C LEU A 114 -2.25 5.12 -3.78
N SER A 115 -2.95 5.66 -4.78
CA SER A 115 -2.53 5.52 -6.17
C SER A 115 -1.30 6.39 -6.45
N TRP A 116 -0.23 5.81 -7.01
CA TRP A 116 0.97 6.55 -7.37
C TRP A 116 1.26 6.50 -8.88
N LYS A 117 1.80 5.40 -9.39
CA LYS A 117 2.11 5.26 -10.82
C LYS A 117 1.02 4.46 -11.52
N LYS A 118 0.61 4.92 -12.70
CA LYS A 118 -0.38 4.24 -13.52
C LYS A 118 0.21 3.83 -14.86
N ASN A 119 -0.23 2.69 -15.36
CA ASN A 119 0.08 2.18 -16.69
C ASN A 119 1.58 2.08 -16.98
N ILE A 120 2.36 1.62 -16.00
CA ILE A 120 3.80 1.37 -16.20
C ILE A 120 3.96 0.09 -17.01
N ASN A 121 4.75 0.15 -18.09
CA ASN A 121 5.13 -1.03 -18.85
C ASN A 121 6.31 -1.72 -18.15
N PHE A 122 6.03 -2.89 -17.56
CA PHE A 122 7.04 -3.70 -16.90
C PHE A 122 7.64 -4.72 -17.88
N SER A 123 8.92 -5.00 -17.73
CA SER A 123 9.64 -6.06 -18.44
C SER A 123 10.18 -7.07 -17.44
N SER A 124 10.06 -8.36 -17.74
CA SER A 124 10.65 -9.44 -16.92
C SER A 124 12.18 -9.44 -16.93
N GLU A 125 12.81 -8.76 -17.90
CA GLU A 125 14.26 -8.65 -18.04
C GLU A 125 14.86 -7.54 -17.19
N SER A 126 14.03 -6.58 -16.71
CA SER A 126 14.47 -5.43 -15.92
C SER A 126 14.20 -5.64 -14.43
N LYS A 127 15.04 -5.02 -13.61
CA LYS A 127 14.87 -4.96 -12.16
C LYS A 127 14.30 -3.60 -11.78
N TYR A 128 13.22 -3.62 -11.02
CA TYR A 128 12.58 -2.40 -10.55
C TYR A 128 12.70 -2.27 -9.04
N SER A 129 12.82 -1.06 -8.55
CA SER A 129 12.73 -0.77 -7.13
C SER A 129 12.05 0.57 -6.87
N VAL A 130 11.51 0.68 -5.68
CA VAL A 130 10.83 1.88 -5.18
C VAL A 130 11.46 2.27 -3.86
N VAL A 131 11.85 3.53 -3.73
CA VAL A 131 12.28 4.09 -2.45
C VAL A 131 11.21 5.04 -1.94
N LEU A 132 10.76 4.83 -0.71
CA LEU A 132 9.80 5.70 -0.02
C LEU A 132 10.49 6.42 1.14
N LYS A 133 10.19 7.72 1.27
CA LYS A 133 10.57 8.55 2.40
C LYS A 133 9.41 9.46 2.76
N HIS A 134 9.09 9.64 4.04
CA HIS A 134 8.15 10.68 4.41
C HIS A 134 8.82 12.07 4.33
N ALA A 135 8.01 13.08 4.03
CA ALA A 135 8.44 14.48 3.94
C ALA A 135 7.60 15.39 4.83
N MET A 136 7.10 14.81 5.93
CA MET A 136 6.29 15.54 6.91
C MET A 136 7.12 16.58 7.64
N ARG A 137 6.49 17.74 7.93
CA ARG A 137 7.06 18.86 8.69
C ARG A 137 6.03 19.34 9.70
N GLU A 138 6.49 19.82 10.85
CA GLU A 138 5.64 20.59 11.74
C GLU A 138 5.49 22.03 11.21
N ASN A 139 4.34 22.63 11.48
CA ASN A 139 4.09 24.03 11.12
C ASN A 139 5.18 24.94 11.71
N GLN A 140 5.75 25.80 10.86
CA GLN A 140 6.82 26.76 11.21
C GLN A 140 8.21 26.14 11.46
N ASN A 141 8.39 24.84 11.23
CA ASN A 141 9.69 24.20 11.33
C ASN A 141 10.29 23.96 9.93
N GLU A 142 11.48 24.50 9.66
CA GLU A 142 12.19 24.29 8.41
C GLU A 142 12.71 22.85 8.27
N PHE A 143 12.93 22.19 9.41
CA PHE A 143 13.40 20.81 9.45
C PHE A 143 12.23 19.83 9.32
N GLY A 144 12.44 18.74 8.59
CA GLY A 144 11.48 17.63 8.51
C GLY A 144 11.25 17.01 9.90
N LEU A 145 10.05 16.47 10.10
CA LEU A 145 9.72 15.73 11.31
C LEU A 145 10.63 14.50 11.41
N GLN A 146 11.40 14.37 12.49
CA GLN A 146 12.40 13.31 12.61
C GLN A 146 11.78 11.92 12.74
N ASN A 147 10.67 11.82 13.49
CA ASN A 147 9.89 10.60 13.64
C ASN A 147 8.42 10.89 13.35
N LEU A 148 7.80 10.11 12.49
CA LEU A 148 6.39 10.19 12.15
C LEU A 148 5.61 9.17 12.99
N PRO A 149 5.00 9.60 14.12
CA PRO A 149 4.32 8.70 15.03
C PRO A 149 3.04 8.13 14.40
N GLY A 150 2.60 6.99 14.90
CA GLY A 150 1.35 6.37 14.46
C GLY A 150 1.41 5.70 13.09
N ILE A 151 2.51 5.77 12.36
CA ILE A 151 2.73 4.92 11.18
C ILE A 151 3.23 3.57 11.64
N ILE A 152 2.41 2.53 11.40
CA ILE A 152 2.70 1.14 11.77
C ILE A 152 3.50 0.44 10.68
N SER A 153 3.10 0.65 9.42
CA SER A 153 3.84 0.11 8.28
C SER A 153 3.61 0.92 7.02
N VAL A 154 4.57 0.81 6.12
CA VAL A 154 4.44 1.27 4.73
C VAL A 154 4.67 0.12 3.79
N GLY A 155 4.09 0.17 2.61
CA GLY A 155 4.21 -0.89 1.63
C GLY A 155 4.02 -0.42 0.20
N ILE A 156 4.30 -1.34 -0.73
CA ILE A 156 4.05 -1.17 -2.16
C ILE A 156 3.20 -2.33 -2.65
N THR A 157 2.16 -2.02 -3.40
CA THR A 157 1.33 -2.99 -4.11
C THR A 157 1.38 -2.71 -5.62
N LEU A 158 1.73 -3.74 -6.39
CA LEU A 158 1.66 -3.74 -7.86
C LEU A 158 0.41 -4.51 -8.30
N LYS A 159 -0.45 -3.85 -9.07
CA LYS A 159 -1.61 -4.48 -9.73
C LYS A 159 -1.41 -4.49 -11.23
N LEU A 160 -1.65 -5.64 -11.86
CA LEU A 160 -1.63 -5.74 -13.31
C LEU A 160 -2.87 -5.09 -13.91
N ILE A 161 -2.72 -4.61 -15.14
CA ILE A 161 -3.82 -4.15 -15.99
C ILE A 161 -4.04 -5.26 -17.02
N ASN A 162 -5.24 -5.85 -16.99
CA ASN A 162 -5.70 -6.83 -17.98
C ASN A 162 -6.20 -6.13 -19.23
#